data_d35301f224eb0a3bed2ae4bc17c34a3a
#
_entry.id   d35301f224eb0a3bed2ae4bc17c34a3a
#
_cell.length_a   1.000
_cell.length_b   1.000
_cell.length_c   1.000
_cell.angle_alpha   90.00
_cell.angle_beta   90.00
_cell.angle_gamma   90.00
#
_symmetry.space_group_name_H-M   'P 1'
#
loop_
_entity.id
_entity.type
_entity.pdbx_description
1 polymer ?
#
loop_
_entity_poly.entity_id
_entity_poly.type
_entity_poly.pdbx_seq_one_letter_code
_entity_poly.pdbx_strand_id
1 'polypeptide(L)' 'MVKLNNELIITKQYIIQSYEILYINLKLNESASIYIMIFYNNDETAERSFTLNGQDYTDWSTDDYLYEYINNNIERIFNN' A
#
# COMPACT_ATOMS: atom_id res chain seq x y z
N MET A 1 -34.22 11.58 3.41
CA MET A 1 -33.75 11.32 3.35
C MET A 1 -33.21 10.90 3.06
N VAL A 2 -32.85 10.65 2.89
CA VAL A 2 -32.20 10.19 2.70
C VAL A 2 -31.67 9.86 2.16
N LYS A 3 -31.64 9.99 1.83
CA LYS A 3 -30.97 9.72 1.31
C LYS A 3 -29.94 9.58 1.34
N LEU A 4 -29.74 9.55 1.05
CA LEU A 4 -28.53 9.69 1.10
C LEU A 4 -27.70 8.83 1.84
N ASN A 5 -27.90 8.40 2.75
CA ASN A 5 -27.12 7.58 3.55
C ASN A 5 -26.60 6.35 2.93
N ASN A 6 -27.38 5.74 2.13
CA ASN A 6 -26.94 4.55 1.46
C ASN A 6 -25.82 4.81 0.55
N GLU A 7 -25.91 5.95 -0.07
CA GLU A 7 -24.86 6.35 -0.91
C GLU A 7 -23.58 6.43 -0.21
N LEU A 8 -23.58 6.97 0.99
CA LEU A 8 -22.36 7.13 1.73
C LEU A 8 -21.72 5.80 2.01
N ILE A 9 -22.51 4.80 2.26
CA ILE A 9 -21.95 3.50 2.54
C ILE A 9 -21.36 2.89 1.29
N ILE A 10 -22.04 3.03 0.18
CA ILE A 10 -21.60 2.41 -1.04
C ILE A 10 -20.44 3.13 -1.67
N THR A 11 -20.45 4.43 -1.58
CA THR A 11 -19.47 5.22 -2.27
C THR A 11 -18.37 5.72 -1.38
N LYS A 12 -18.18 5.09 -0.26
CA LYS A 12 -17.13 5.49 0.64
C LYS A 12 -15.81 5.55 -0.10
N GLN A 13 -15.14 6.67 0.01
CA GLN A 13 -13.88 6.87 -0.66
C GLN A 13 -12.77 6.97 0.34
N TYR A 14 -11.62 6.47 -0.03
CA TYR A 14 -10.42 6.57 0.78
C TYR A 14 -9.45 7.48 0.07
N ILE A 15 -9.01 8.50 0.78
CA ILE A 15 -8.01 9.42 0.25
C ILE A 15 -6.71 9.11 0.97
N ILE A 16 -5.80 8.49 0.24
CA ILE A 16 -4.52 8.11 0.81
C ILE A 16 -3.64 9.34 0.82
N GLN A 17 -3.17 9.73 1.99
CA GLN A 17 -2.38 10.92 2.16
C GLN A 17 -0.89 10.65 2.13
N SER A 18 -0.47 9.57 2.76
CA SER A 18 0.94 9.23 2.81
C SER A 18 1.10 7.79 3.26
N TYR A 19 2.32 7.32 3.27
CA TYR A 19 2.62 6.00 3.81
C TYR A 19 4.02 6.02 4.40
N GLU A 20 4.29 5.00 5.20
CA GLU A 20 5.58 4.85 5.83
C GLU A 20 5.97 3.38 5.75
N ILE A 21 7.21 3.10 5.39
CA ILE A 21 7.70 1.72 5.36
C ILE A 21 8.09 1.34 6.77
N LEU A 22 7.46 0.31 7.30
CA LEU A 22 7.70 -0.13 8.67
C LEU A 22 8.92 -1.02 8.76
N TYR A 23 8.96 -2.05 7.92
CA TYR A 23 10.12 -2.93 7.88
C TYR A 23 10.02 -3.83 6.66
N ILE A 24 11.12 -4.49 6.36
CA ILE A 24 11.23 -5.38 5.21
C ILE A 24 11.71 -6.73 5.71
N ASN A 25 11.00 -7.78 5.32
CA ASN A 25 11.38 -9.13 5.69
C ASN A 25 11.93 -9.81 4.44
N LEU A 26 13.19 -10.10 4.45
CA LEU A 26 13.90 -10.57 3.27
C LEU A 26 14.05 -12.09 3.27
N LYS A 27 13.70 -12.72 2.16
CA LYS A 27 14.02 -14.11 1.93
C LYS A 27 15.10 -14.11 0.87
N LEU A 28 16.32 -14.27 1.31
CA LEU A 28 17.50 -14.04 0.50
C LEU A 28 17.44 -14.72 -0.85
N ASN A 29 17.71 -13.95 -1.89
CA ASN A 29 17.72 -14.43 -3.27
C ASN A 29 16.38 -14.94 -3.77
N GLU A 30 15.31 -14.62 -3.07
CA GLU A 30 14.01 -15.13 -3.46
C GLU A 30 12.95 -14.06 -3.48
N SER A 31 12.75 -13.37 -2.38
CA SER A 31 11.68 -12.38 -2.29
C SER A 31 11.89 -11.45 -1.12
N ALA A 32 11.10 -10.40 -1.10
CA ALA A 32 11.09 -9.46 0.00
C ALA A 32 9.65 -9.07 0.29
N SER A 33 9.26 -9.16 1.55
CA SER A 33 7.94 -8.73 1.98
C SER A 33 8.07 -7.36 2.62
N ILE A 34 7.32 -6.40 2.10
CA ILE A 34 7.41 -5.01 2.52
C ILE A 34 6.17 -4.69 3.34
N TYR A 35 6.37 -4.18 4.55
CA TYR A 35 5.26 -3.84 5.44
C TYR A 35 5.19 -2.34 5.57
N ILE A 36 4.03 -1.77 5.27
CA ILE A 36 3.86 -0.33 5.28
C ILE A 36 2.65 0.06 6.10
N MET A 37 2.68 1.27 6.60
CA MET A 37 1.55 1.90 7.25
C MET A 37 1.02 2.96 6.31
N ILE A 38 -0.26 2.91 5.97
CA ILE A 38 -0.87 3.86 5.07
C ILE A 38 -1.73 4.82 5.89
N PHE A 39 -1.53 6.11 5.66
CA PHE A 39 -2.30 7.15 6.35
C PHE A 39 -3.35 7.67 5.38
N TYR A 40 -4.60 7.63 5.80
CA TYR A 40 -5.69 8.03 4.93
C TYR A 40 -6.81 8.68 5.75
N ASN A 41 -7.70 9.35 5.05
CA ASN A 41 -8.94 9.91 5.63
C ASN A 41 -8.77 10.56 7.00
N ASN A 42 -8.04 11.67 7.06
CA ASN A 42 -7.93 12.43 8.32
C ASN A 42 -7.37 11.60 9.46
N ASP A 43 -6.19 11.08 9.25
CA ASP A 43 -5.43 10.38 10.30
C ASP A 43 -5.83 8.95 10.56
N GLU A 44 -6.69 8.39 9.77
CA GLU A 44 -6.92 6.95 9.89
C GLU A 44 -5.73 6.23 9.28
N THR A 45 -5.44 5.06 9.80
CA THR A 45 -4.28 4.29 9.34
C THR A 45 -4.66 2.85 9.07
N ALA A 46 -3.89 2.23 8.20
CA ALA A 46 -4.05 0.81 7.91
C ALA A 46 -2.68 0.21 7.61
N GLU A 47 -2.40 -0.93 8.20
CA GLU A 47 -1.16 -1.63 7.91
C GLU A 47 -1.37 -2.59 6.77
N ARG A 48 -0.47 -2.57 5.81
CA ARG A 48 -0.57 -3.44 4.64
C ARG A 48 0.79 -4.00 4.31
N SER A 49 0.80 -5.08 3.54
CA SER A 49 2.06 -5.65 3.11
C SER A 49 1.92 -6.14 1.68
N PHE A 50 3.05 -6.27 1.02
CA PHE A 50 3.11 -6.84 -0.31
C PHE A 50 4.47 -7.51 -0.47
N THR A 51 4.57 -8.38 -1.46
CA THR A 51 5.79 -9.15 -1.66
C THR A 51 6.35 -8.89 -3.05
N LEU A 52 7.64 -8.59 -3.09
CA LEU A 52 8.37 -8.51 -4.35
C LEU A 52 9.01 -9.86 -4.61
N ASN A 53 8.70 -10.45 -5.75
CA ASN A 53 9.35 -11.70 -6.13
C ASN A 53 9.58 -11.69 -7.62
N GLY A 54 10.31 -12.69 -8.12
CA GLY A 54 10.61 -12.78 -9.54
C GLY A 54 11.31 -11.52 -10.03
N GLN A 55 10.80 -10.98 -11.11
CA GLN A 55 11.42 -9.82 -11.75
C GLN A 55 11.40 -8.60 -10.85
N ASP A 56 10.31 -8.42 -10.11
CA ASP A 56 10.21 -7.27 -9.20
C ASP A 56 11.30 -7.31 -8.14
N TYR A 57 11.59 -8.48 -7.61
CA TYR A 57 12.65 -8.62 -6.63
C TYR A 57 14.01 -8.34 -7.26
N THR A 58 14.21 -8.87 -8.47
CA THR A 58 15.47 -8.68 -9.19
C THR A 58 15.70 -7.22 -9.54
N ASP A 59 14.65 -6.52 -9.92
CA ASP A 59 14.75 -5.13 -10.31
C ASP A 59 14.93 -4.19 -9.13
N TRP A 60 14.63 -4.63 -7.93
CA TRP A 60 14.72 -3.78 -6.74
C TRP A 60 16.19 -3.64 -6.36
N SER A 61 16.80 -2.58 -6.83
CA SER A 61 18.21 -2.32 -6.55
C SER A 61 18.42 -1.02 -5.77
N THR A 62 17.39 -0.18 -5.67
CA THR A 62 17.50 1.08 -4.95
C THR A 62 16.22 1.37 -4.22
N ASP A 63 16.28 2.30 -3.26
CA ASP A 63 15.10 2.73 -2.53
C ASP A 63 14.11 3.41 -3.46
N ASP A 64 14.61 4.09 -4.49
CA ASP A 64 13.73 4.77 -5.43
C ASP A 64 12.81 3.79 -6.15
N TYR A 65 13.31 2.62 -6.50
CA TYR A 65 12.47 1.61 -7.12
C TYR A 65 11.32 1.24 -6.20
N LEU A 66 11.62 1.06 -4.93
CA LEU A 66 10.61 0.66 -3.96
C LEU A 66 9.53 1.73 -3.82
N TYR A 67 9.92 2.98 -3.70
CA TYR A 67 8.95 4.06 -3.59
C TYR A 67 8.09 4.17 -4.84
N GLU A 68 8.71 4.00 -6.00
CA GLU A 68 7.97 4.06 -7.25
C GLU A 68 6.99 2.90 -7.34
N TYR A 69 7.41 1.72 -6.94
CA TYR A 69 6.53 0.56 -6.93
C TYR A 69 5.32 0.80 -6.04
N ILE A 70 5.55 1.31 -4.85
CA ILE A 70 4.46 1.58 -3.92
C ILE A 70 3.52 2.64 -4.50
N ASN A 71 4.07 3.72 -5.03
CA ASN A 71 3.25 4.78 -5.58
C ASN A 71 2.37 4.28 -6.73
N ASN A 72 2.90 3.43 -7.57
CA ASN A 72 2.16 2.93 -8.73
C ASN A 72 1.14 1.88 -8.36
N ASN A 73 1.25 1.28 -7.19
CA ASN A 73 0.39 0.18 -6.78
C ASN A 73 -0.34 0.44 -5.47
N ILE A 74 -0.32 1.68 -4.99
CA ILE A 74 -0.83 1.97 -3.65
C ILE A 74 -2.30 1.61 -3.48
N GLU A 75 -3.08 1.83 -4.50
CA GLU A 75 -4.50 1.52 -4.44
C GLU A 75 -4.73 0.03 -4.29
N ARG A 76 -4.01 -0.75 -5.06
CA ARG A 76 -4.10 -2.20 -5.00
C ARG A 76 -3.61 -2.72 -3.64
N ILE A 77 -2.54 -2.14 -3.15
CA ILE A 77 -1.99 -2.52 -1.86
C ILE A 77 -2.97 -2.20 -0.74
N PHE A 78 -3.58 -1.03 -0.81
CA PHE A 78 -4.53 -0.60 0.20
C PHE A 78 -5.75 -1.51 0.26
N ASN A 79 -6.21 -1.96 -0.90
CA ASN A 79 -7.41 -2.78 -0.98
C ASN A 79 -7.14 -4.28 -0.83
N ASN A 80 -5.92 -4.62 -0.54
CA ASN A 80 -5.50 -6.01 -0.47
C ASN A 80 -6.08 -6.75 0.73
#